data_71ff8e56b9b403058110e21fd479e30b
#
_entry.id   71ff8e56b9b403058110e21fd479e30b
#
_cell.length_a   1.000
_cell.length_b   1.000
_cell.length_c   1.000
_cell.angle_alpha   90.00
_cell.angle_beta   90.00
_cell.angle_gamma   90.00
#
_symmetry.space_group_name_H-M   'P 1'
#
loop_
_entity.id
_entity.type
_entity.pdbx_description
1 polymer ?
#
loop_
_entity_poly.entity_id
_entity_poly.type
_entity_poly.pdbx_seq_one_letter_code
_entity_poly.pdbx_strand_id
1 'polypeptide(L)'
;PDELLDKGFSRGKNQADLMRTQKIPKHLKGKRIEERRVITSCQVIKDKLKSILDSVPDIEDLPPFYQDYIDITVGVDDMKQALGGLNWAYGILTQLEKEYGSKIRKNPSEKATTLQKQAYGRIASVVNKIKKDLDFLDFAKANLRNMPTIDFDATTIVIAGFPNVGKSTLLNQISGADPQIANYPFTTKGIQIGHVERHWKSIQIIDTPGLLDRPVLEMNDIELNAIVALEHLADAILFIFDASETCGFGLESQYNLLKQIEKIFDNIPVIYLFNKMDLIEDTNYVEQYVDELDNSIFISAIEG
;
A
#
# COMPACT_ATOMS: atom_id res chain seq x y z
N PRO A 1 6.75 -3.70 21.12
CA PRO A 1 7.20 -2.85 22.24
C PRO A 1 8.39 -3.41 22.97
N ASP A 2 8.35 -4.71 23.36
CA ASP A 2 9.39 -5.35 24.19
C ASP A 2 10.75 -5.31 23.52
N GLU A 3 10.85 -5.65 22.23
CA GLU A 3 12.10 -5.56 21.47
C GLU A 3 12.67 -4.14 21.44
N LEU A 4 11.79 -3.13 21.31
CA LEU A 4 12.19 -1.73 21.30
C LEU A 4 12.77 -1.29 22.66
N LEU A 5 12.13 -1.71 23.77
CA LEU A 5 12.59 -1.47 25.13
C LEU A 5 13.91 -2.19 25.41
N ASP A 6 14.00 -3.47 25.07
CA ASP A 6 15.20 -4.27 25.27
C ASP A 6 16.40 -3.70 24.53
N LYS A 7 16.22 -3.28 23.30
CA LYS A 7 17.25 -2.63 22.48
C LYS A 7 17.67 -1.30 23.08
N GLY A 8 16.71 -0.46 23.50
CA GLY A 8 16.98 0.82 24.14
C GLY A 8 17.73 0.66 25.46
N PHE A 9 17.26 -0.21 26.35
CA PHE A 9 17.86 -0.41 27.67
C PHE A 9 19.22 -1.12 27.62
N SER A 10 19.40 -2.09 26.72
CA SER A 10 20.69 -2.75 26.50
C SER A 10 21.73 -1.77 25.97
N ARG A 11 21.39 -0.92 25.00
CA ARG A 11 22.30 0.13 24.50
C ARG A 11 22.65 1.14 25.59
N GLY A 12 21.64 1.58 26.37
CA GLY A 12 21.86 2.47 27.53
C GLY A 12 22.81 1.87 28.54
N LYS A 13 22.67 0.57 28.89
CA LYS A 13 23.54 -0.17 29.77
C LYS A 13 24.97 -0.23 29.21
N ASN A 14 25.15 -0.61 27.98
CA ASN A 14 26.47 -0.72 27.35
C ASN A 14 27.22 0.62 27.32
N GLN A 15 26.54 1.72 27.01
CA GLN A 15 27.14 3.06 27.02
C GLN A 15 27.50 3.51 28.46
N ALA A 16 26.70 3.16 29.45
CA ALA A 16 27.00 3.43 30.86
C ALA A 16 28.22 2.64 31.32
N ASP A 17 28.36 1.39 30.89
CA ASP A 17 29.52 0.55 31.22
C ASP A 17 30.83 1.08 30.60
N LEU A 18 30.77 1.59 29.36
CA LEU A 18 31.91 2.29 28.74
C LEU A 18 32.33 3.55 29.53
N MET A 19 31.40 4.26 30.16
CA MET A 19 31.75 5.41 30.99
C MET A 19 32.45 5.01 32.30
N ARG A 20 32.32 3.77 32.76
CA ARG A 20 33.03 3.29 33.96
C ARG A 20 34.55 3.25 33.78
N THR A 21 35.02 3.10 32.54
CA THR A 21 36.44 3.08 32.19
C THR A 21 37.05 4.47 32.04
N GLN A 22 36.21 5.52 31.93
CA GLN A 22 36.67 6.90 31.74
C GLN A 22 37.17 7.54 33.02
N LYS A 23 38.17 8.43 32.88
CA LYS A 23 38.71 9.24 34.01
C LYS A 23 37.73 10.35 34.38
N ILE A 24 36.74 10.04 35.24
CA ILE A 24 35.75 10.98 35.78
C ILE A 24 35.95 11.09 37.28
N PRO A 25 35.86 12.32 37.88
CA PRO A 25 35.93 12.49 39.33
C PRO A 25 34.95 11.58 40.06
N LYS A 26 35.40 10.90 41.14
CA LYS A 26 34.63 9.88 41.86
C LYS A 26 33.22 10.35 42.26
N HIS A 27 33.10 11.60 42.75
CA HIS A 27 31.83 12.18 43.21
C HIS A 27 30.82 12.45 42.10
N LEU A 28 31.26 12.54 40.83
CA LEU A 28 30.41 12.76 39.67
C LEU A 28 30.16 11.48 38.86
N LYS A 29 31.02 10.45 39.04
CA LYS A 29 31.05 9.27 38.19
C LYS A 29 29.70 8.52 38.17
N GLY A 30 29.13 8.27 39.36
CA GLY A 30 27.83 7.60 39.48
C GLY A 30 26.70 8.33 38.75
N LYS A 31 26.60 9.65 38.94
CA LYS A 31 25.59 10.47 38.28
C LYS A 31 25.72 10.40 36.75
N ARG A 32 26.93 10.58 36.21
CA ARG A 32 27.19 10.58 34.80
C ARG A 32 26.90 9.25 34.15
N ILE A 33 27.16 8.15 34.83
CA ILE A 33 26.83 6.79 34.34
C ILE A 33 25.32 6.64 34.21
N GLU A 34 24.54 6.96 35.24
CA GLU A 34 23.09 6.78 35.22
C GLU A 34 22.41 7.80 34.32
N GLU A 35 22.91 9.03 34.24
CA GLU A 35 22.45 10.01 33.24
C GLU A 35 22.66 9.51 31.81
N ARG A 36 23.87 9.04 31.50
CA ARG A 36 24.18 8.51 30.16
C ARG A 36 23.29 7.32 29.80
N ARG A 37 23.02 6.44 30.78
CA ARG A 37 22.13 5.30 30.61
C ARG A 37 20.74 5.73 30.19
N VAL A 38 20.14 6.71 30.90
CA VAL A 38 18.78 7.21 30.55
C VAL A 38 18.77 7.91 29.21
N ILE A 39 19.70 8.83 28.96
CA ILE A 39 19.78 9.58 27.71
C ILE A 39 19.92 8.64 26.52
N THR A 40 20.86 7.68 26.59
CA THR A 40 21.08 6.73 25.48
C THR A 40 19.85 5.84 25.25
N SER A 41 19.20 5.38 26.32
CA SER A 41 17.99 4.57 26.18
C SER A 41 16.86 5.34 25.48
N CYS A 42 16.60 6.59 25.90
CA CYS A 42 15.62 7.45 25.24
C CYS A 42 16.00 7.69 23.75
N GLN A 43 17.28 7.99 23.50
CA GLN A 43 17.74 8.30 22.15
C GLN A 43 17.53 7.14 21.19
N VAL A 44 17.93 5.91 21.57
CA VAL A 44 17.77 4.71 20.73
C VAL A 44 16.29 4.45 20.40
N ILE A 45 15.39 4.63 21.39
CA ILE A 45 13.96 4.45 21.16
C ILE A 45 13.42 5.55 20.24
N LYS A 46 13.75 6.81 20.49
CA LYS A 46 13.35 7.95 19.67
C LYS A 46 13.83 7.81 18.22
N ASP A 47 15.10 7.43 18.03
CA ASP A 47 15.67 7.23 16.69
C ASP A 47 14.88 6.17 15.89
N LYS A 48 14.45 5.10 16.58
CA LYS A 48 13.63 4.07 15.93
C LYS A 48 12.23 4.57 15.60
N LEU A 49 11.56 5.27 16.53
CA LEU A 49 10.25 5.87 16.26
C LEU A 49 10.32 6.89 15.12
N LYS A 50 11.35 7.74 15.13
CA LYS A 50 11.57 8.71 14.07
C LYS A 50 11.82 8.03 12.72
N SER A 51 12.64 6.99 12.69
CA SER A 51 12.86 6.21 11.46
C SER A 51 11.56 5.63 10.87
N ILE A 52 10.61 5.22 11.71
CA ILE A 52 9.29 4.75 11.24
C ILE A 52 8.50 5.94 10.68
N LEU A 53 8.40 7.04 11.42
CA LEU A 53 7.68 8.24 10.99
C LEU A 53 8.23 8.79 9.67
N ASP A 54 9.56 8.88 9.53
CA ASP A 54 10.23 9.40 8.33
C ASP A 54 10.13 8.43 7.13
N SER A 55 9.77 7.16 7.34
CA SER A 55 9.62 6.16 6.28
C SER A 55 8.23 6.15 5.62
N VAL A 56 7.25 6.79 6.25
CA VAL A 56 5.89 6.90 5.71
C VAL A 56 5.75 8.28 5.05
N PRO A 57 5.46 8.35 3.74
CA PRO A 57 5.21 9.62 3.07
C PRO A 57 3.91 10.24 3.59
N ASP A 58 3.73 11.53 3.35
CA ASP A 58 2.44 12.16 3.60
C ASP A 58 1.41 11.57 2.63
N ILE A 59 0.34 10.98 3.19
CA ILE A 59 -0.69 10.30 2.39
C ILE A 59 -1.42 11.30 1.50
N GLU A 60 -1.59 12.54 1.94
CA GLU A 60 -2.29 13.58 1.19
C GLU A 60 -1.50 14.05 -0.05
N ASP A 61 -0.18 13.86 -0.04
CA ASP A 61 0.71 14.18 -1.18
C ASP A 61 0.80 13.02 -2.21
N LEU A 62 0.24 11.86 -1.90
CA LEU A 62 0.25 10.72 -2.83
C LEU A 62 -0.77 10.93 -3.97
N PRO A 63 -0.55 10.33 -5.15
CA PRO A 63 -1.56 10.24 -6.20
C PRO A 63 -2.88 9.65 -5.67
N PRO A 64 -4.06 10.13 -6.15
CA PRO A 64 -5.38 9.70 -5.65
C PRO A 64 -5.55 8.18 -5.58
N PHE A 65 -5.09 7.45 -6.59
CA PHE A 65 -5.09 5.99 -6.58
C PHE A 65 -4.43 5.39 -5.33
N TYR A 66 -3.28 5.90 -4.92
CA TYR A 66 -2.59 5.36 -3.74
C TYR A 66 -3.26 5.77 -2.45
N GLN A 67 -3.91 6.94 -2.40
CA GLN A 67 -4.71 7.34 -1.25
C GLN A 67 -5.87 6.37 -1.05
N ASP A 68 -6.64 6.09 -2.10
CA ASP A 68 -7.75 5.14 -2.07
C ASP A 68 -7.28 3.71 -1.78
N TYR A 69 -6.17 3.29 -2.40
CA TYR A 69 -5.59 1.97 -2.13
C TYR A 69 -5.24 1.78 -0.66
N ILE A 70 -4.62 2.77 -0.02
CA ILE A 70 -4.28 2.75 1.41
C ILE A 70 -5.54 2.72 2.25
N ASP A 71 -6.54 3.56 1.90
CA ASP A 71 -7.79 3.63 2.66
C ASP A 71 -8.55 2.30 2.63
N ILE A 72 -8.70 1.71 1.45
CA ILE A 72 -9.37 0.42 1.26
C ILE A 72 -8.62 -0.74 1.95
N THR A 73 -7.27 -0.70 1.94
CA THR A 73 -6.45 -1.81 2.43
C THR A 73 -6.26 -1.80 3.93
N VAL A 74 -6.01 -0.62 4.53
CA VAL A 74 -5.63 -0.49 5.95
C VAL A 74 -6.36 0.62 6.69
N GLY A 75 -7.04 1.55 5.99
CA GLY A 75 -7.69 2.73 6.56
C GLY A 75 -6.72 3.89 6.76
N VAL A 76 -6.99 5.02 6.10
CA VAL A 76 -6.17 6.24 6.22
C VAL A 76 -6.26 6.83 7.62
N ASP A 77 -7.45 6.86 8.22
CA ASP A 77 -7.65 7.40 9.57
C ASP A 77 -6.90 6.58 10.62
N ASP A 78 -6.96 5.26 10.53
CA ASP A 78 -6.22 4.36 11.44
C ASP A 78 -4.71 4.53 11.28
N MET A 79 -4.23 4.72 10.04
CA MET A 79 -2.82 5.02 9.76
C MET A 79 -2.40 6.36 10.40
N LYS A 80 -3.18 7.42 10.20
CA LYS A 80 -2.93 8.75 10.79
C LYS A 80 -2.95 8.68 12.33
N GLN A 81 -3.88 7.94 12.92
CA GLN A 81 -3.97 7.74 14.36
C GLN A 81 -2.71 7.03 14.89
N ALA A 82 -2.27 5.95 14.27
CA ALA A 82 -1.09 5.20 14.70
C ALA A 82 0.19 6.04 14.60
N LEU A 83 0.38 6.76 13.48
CA LEU A 83 1.52 7.68 13.32
C LEU A 83 1.47 8.81 14.35
N GLY A 84 0.28 9.35 14.65
CA GLY A 84 0.06 10.33 15.71
C GLY A 84 0.49 9.80 17.09
N GLY A 85 0.17 8.54 17.39
CA GLY A 85 0.60 7.85 18.60
C GLY A 85 2.13 7.76 18.73
N LEU A 86 2.82 7.40 17.65
CA LEU A 86 4.29 7.37 17.65
C LEU A 86 4.91 8.76 17.84
N ASN A 87 4.37 9.77 17.16
CA ASN A 87 4.84 11.16 17.30
C ASN A 87 4.63 11.69 18.72
N TRP A 88 3.48 11.39 19.33
CA TRP A 88 3.23 11.69 20.73
C TRP A 88 4.28 11.02 21.66
N ALA A 89 4.55 9.73 21.47
CA ALA A 89 5.54 9.00 22.26
C ALA A 89 6.95 9.59 22.10
N TYR A 90 7.35 9.97 20.89
CA TYR A 90 8.60 10.66 20.60
C TYR A 90 8.71 11.98 21.40
N GLY A 91 7.65 12.77 21.41
CA GLY A 91 7.58 14.02 22.17
C GLY A 91 7.73 13.80 23.68
N ILE A 92 7.00 12.82 24.25
CA ILE A 92 7.10 12.47 25.67
C ILE A 92 8.48 11.92 26.04
N LEU A 93 9.07 11.06 25.22
CA LEU A 93 10.43 10.54 25.45
C LEU A 93 11.47 11.68 25.43
N THR A 94 11.29 12.67 24.58
CA THR A 94 12.15 13.86 24.54
C THR A 94 12.03 14.69 25.82
N GLN A 95 10.84 14.82 26.38
CA GLN A 95 10.61 15.47 27.68
C GLN A 95 11.24 14.67 28.83
N LEU A 96 11.03 13.35 28.87
CA LEU A 96 11.60 12.48 29.90
C LEU A 96 13.12 12.49 29.87
N GLU A 97 13.75 12.49 28.70
CA GLU A 97 15.21 12.61 28.59
C GLU A 97 15.73 13.89 29.22
N LYS A 98 15.13 15.04 28.94
CA LYS A 98 15.50 16.34 29.51
C LYS A 98 15.24 16.39 31.02
N GLU A 99 14.07 15.93 31.45
CA GLU A 99 13.63 15.93 32.85
C GLU A 99 14.57 15.09 33.72
N TYR A 100 14.76 13.81 33.37
CA TYR A 100 15.54 12.89 34.18
C TYR A 100 17.04 13.15 34.05
N GLY A 101 17.53 13.57 32.90
CA GLY A 101 18.90 14.05 32.75
C GLY A 101 19.20 15.22 33.71
N SER A 102 18.30 16.21 33.79
CA SER A 102 18.42 17.33 34.73
C SER A 102 18.29 16.89 36.21
N LYS A 103 17.30 16.03 36.52
CA LYS A 103 17.11 15.52 37.90
C LYS A 103 18.33 14.76 38.40
N ILE A 104 18.94 13.89 37.59
CA ILE A 104 20.13 13.12 37.96
C ILE A 104 21.32 14.05 38.21
N ARG A 105 21.52 15.10 37.38
CA ARG A 105 22.59 16.08 37.57
C ARG A 105 22.43 16.88 38.89
N LYS A 106 21.23 17.33 39.19
CA LYS A 106 20.96 18.22 40.34
C LYS A 106 20.89 17.52 41.68
N ASN A 107 20.58 16.22 41.72
CA ASN A 107 20.44 15.48 42.99
C ASN A 107 21.75 14.80 43.43
N PRO A 108 21.89 14.40 44.71
CA PRO A 108 23.02 13.62 45.22
C PRO A 108 23.24 12.30 44.46
N SER A 109 24.49 11.82 44.40
CA SER A 109 24.85 10.59 43.66
C SER A 109 24.09 9.35 44.12
N GLU A 110 23.75 9.27 45.41
CA GLU A 110 22.98 8.17 46.02
C GLU A 110 21.57 8.01 45.40
N LYS A 111 20.97 9.12 44.96
CA LYS A 111 19.65 9.12 44.31
C LYS A 111 19.69 8.80 42.80
N ALA A 112 20.87 8.79 42.18
CA ALA A 112 20.99 8.63 40.73
C ALA A 112 20.41 7.32 40.21
N THR A 113 20.67 6.19 40.87
CA THR A 113 20.13 4.87 40.49
C THR A 113 18.61 4.79 40.69
N THR A 114 18.07 5.40 41.73
CA THR A 114 16.61 5.46 41.96
C THR A 114 15.92 6.27 40.85
N LEU A 115 16.48 7.44 40.52
CA LEU A 115 15.97 8.28 39.44
C LEU A 115 16.05 7.58 38.05
N GLN A 116 17.14 6.84 37.82
CA GLN A 116 17.26 6.02 36.58
C GLN A 116 16.17 4.95 36.52
N LYS A 117 15.90 4.21 37.60
CA LYS A 117 14.81 3.21 37.64
C LYS A 117 13.45 3.84 37.40
N GLN A 118 13.19 5.01 38.00
CA GLN A 118 11.95 5.76 37.73
C GLN A 118 11.83 6.17 36.25
N ALA A 119 12.93 6.66 35.65
CA ALA A 119 12.97 6.99 34.24
C ALA A 119 12.62 5.78 33.38
N TYR A 120 13.21 4.63 33.63
CA TYR A 120 12.95 3.39 32.91
C TYR A 120 11.49 2.94 33.02
N GLY A 121 10.90 3.02 34.22
CA GLY A 121 9.48 2.72 34.40
C GLY A 121 8.58 3.64 33.56
N ARG A 122 8.90 4.94 33.48
CA ARG A 122 8.14 5.90 32.69
C ARG A 122 8.35 5.68 31.16
N ILE A 123 9.57 5.43 30.72
CA ILE A 123 9.89 5.09 29.33
C ILE A 123 9.11 3.83 28.92
N ALA A 124 9.16 2.76 29.72
CA ALA A 124 8.40 1.55 29.46
C ALA A 124 6.89 1.81 29.37
N SER A 125 6.34 2.63 30.27
CA SER A 125 4.92 3.00 30.24
C SER A 125 4.54 3.73 28.96
N VAL A 126 5.38 4.63 28.44
CA VAL A 126 5.13 5.36 27.18
C VAL A 126 5.14 4.39 25.99
N VAL A 127 6.16 3.54 25.90
CA VAL A 127 6.27 2.56 24.80
C VAL A 127 5.13 1.56 24.82
N ASN A 128 4.69 1.11 26.01
CA ASN A 128 3.56 0.20 26.12
C ASN A 128 2.22 0.84 25.73
N LYS A 129 2.06 2.16 25.90
CA LYS A 129 0.85 2.85 25.46
C LYS A 129 0.65 2.82 23.95
N ILE A 130 1.74 2.89 23.20
CA ILE A 130 1.71 2.84 21.73
C ILE A 130 1.80 1.42 21.16
N LYS A 131 1.56 0.40 21.99
CA LYS A 131 1.63 -1.00 21.53
C LYS A 131 0.69 -1.27 20.35
N LYS A 132 -0.57 -0.82 20.46
CA LYS A 132 -1.57 -1.01 19.42
C LYS A 132 -1.18 -0.30 18.12
N ASP A 133 -0.61 0.90 18.24
CA ASP A 133 -0.16 1.68 17.09
C ASP A 133 1.00 0.97 16.36
N LEU A 134 1.96 0.43 17.11
CA LEU A 134 3.07 -0.36 16.55
C LEU A 134 2.57 -1.65 15.89
N ASP A 135 1.66 -2.39 16.54
CA ASP A 135 1.08 -3.62 16.01
C ASP A 135 0.29 -3.33 14.71
N PHE A 136 -0.47 -2.21 14.68
CA PHE A 136 -1.18 -1.76 13.48
C PHE A 136 -0.21 -1.39 12.35
N LEU A 137 0.87 -0.65 12.63
CA LEU A 137 1.84 -0.27 11.59
C LEU A 137 2.60 -1.49 11.02
N ASP A 138 2.84 -2.53 11.81
CA ASP A 138 3.38 -3.79 11.31
C ASP A 138 2.38 -4.50 10.39
N PHE A 139 1.09 -4.51 10.75
CA PHE A 139 0.00 -5.00 9.89
C PHE A 139 -0.09 -4.20 8.60
N ALA A 140 -0.11 -2.88 8.67
CA ALA A 140 -0.17 -1.99 7.51
C ALA A 140 1.02 -2.22 6.57
N LYS A 141 2.23 -2.29 7.11
CA LYS A 141 3.44 -2.59 6.33
C LYS A 141 3.36 -3.93 5.60
N ALA A 142 2.82 -4.97 6.24
CA ALA A 142 2.69 -6.29 5.62
C ALA A 142 1.72 -6.26 4.44
N ASN A 143 0.58 -5.55 4.58
CA ASN A 143 -0.46 -5.47 3.54
C ASN A 143 -0.09 -4.52 2.39
N LEU A 144 0.63 -3.43 2.67
CA LEU A 144 1.05 -2.46 1.66
C LEU A 144 2.36 -2.84 0.95
N ARG A 145 3.06 -3.90 1.39
CA ARG A 145 4.38 -4.28 0.85
C ARG A 145 4.38 -4.58 -0.64
N ASN A 146 3.32 -5.19 -1.14
CA ASN A 146 3.19 -5.63 -2.53
C ASN A 146 2.16 -4.77 -3.29
N MET A 147 2.04 -3.51 -2.89
CA MET A 147 1.22 -2.52 -3.59
C MET A 147 1.69 -2.39 -5.05
N PRO A 148 0.77 -2.24 -6.01
CA PRO A 148 1.14 -2.08 -7.42
C PRO A 148 2.04 -0.86 -7.62
N THR A 149 3.05 -1.02 -8.46
CA THR A 149 3.86 0.11 -8.92
C THR A 149 3.26 0.63 -10.23
N ILE A 150 2.69 1.82 -10.19
CA ILE A 150 2.01 2.46 -11.31
C ILE A 150 2.95 3.52 -11.91
N ASP A 151 3.06 3.52 -13.22
CA ASP A 151 3.71 4.58 -13.99
C ASP A 151 2.65 5.64 -14.38
N PHE A 152 2.62 6.75 -13.67
CA PHE A 152 1.65 7.83 -13.91
C PHE A 152 2.00 8.69 -15.13
N ASP A 153 3.17 8.51 -15.74
CA ASP A 153 3.56 9.18 -16.98
C ASP A 153 3.15 8.36 -18.21
N ALA A 154 2.82 7.08 -18.03
CA ALA A 154 2.33 6.20 -19.09
C ALA A 154 0.83 6.35 -19.29
N THR A 155 0.37 6.18 -20.55
CA THR A 155 -1.06 6.03 -20.83
C THR A 155 -1.55 4.69 -20.26
N THR A 156 -2.55 4.72 -19.39
CA THR A 156 -3.06 3.52 -18.72
C THR A 156 -4.38 3.04 -19.33
N ILE A 157 -4.39 1.78 -19.76
CA ILE A 157 -5.58 1.10 -20.27
C ILE A 157 -5.98 0.00 -19.29
N VAL A 158 -7.20 0.05 -18.79
CA VAL A 158 -7.75 -0.99 -17.91
C VAL A 158 -8.60 -1.97 -18.72
N ILE A 159 -8.33 -3.27 -18.60
CA ILE A 159 -9.06 -4.31 -19.31
C ILE A 159 -10.29 -4.74 -18.50
N ALA A 160 -11.43 -4.83 -19.18
CA ALA A 160 -12.70 -5.31 -18.63
C ALA A 160 -13.34 -6.37 -19.53
N GLY A 161 -14.27 -7.16 -18.96
CA GLY A 161 -15.01 -8.20 -19.66
C GLY A 161 -15.10 -9.50 -18.86
N PHE A 162 -16.03 -10.38 -19.19
CA PHE A 162 -16.27 -11.61 -18.45
C PHE A 162 -15.04 -12.52 -18.31
N PRO A 163 -15.05 -13.51 -17.40
CA PRO A 163 -14.00 -14.52 -17.35
C PRO A 163 -13.89 -15.28 -18.69
N ASN A 164 -12.68 -15.71 -19.04
CA ASN A 164 -12.39 -16.51 -20.24
C ASN A 164 -12.66 -15.85 -21.60
N VAL A 165 -12.89 -14.54 -21.68
CA VAL A 165 -13.00 -13.81 -22.96
C VAL A 165 -11.64 -13.59 -23.65
N GLY A 166 -10.53 -13.85 -22.92
CA GLY A 166 -9.17 -13.74 -23.47
C GLY A 166 -8.37 -12.54 -22.94
N LYS A 167 -8.79 -11.89 -21.85
CA LYS A 167 -8.09 -10.72 -21.24
C LYS A 167 -6.60 -10.96 -21.01
N SER A 168 -6.27 -11.96 -20.20
CA SER A 168 -4.88 -12.25 -19.86
C SER A 168 -4.09 -12.81 -21.04
N THR A 169 -4.74 -13.48 -22.01
CA THR A 169 -4.10 -13.93 -23.24
C THR A 169 -3.66 -12.73 -24.08
N LEU A 170 -4.56 -11.77 -24.26
CA LEU A 170 -4.25 -10.53 -24.98
C LEU A 170 -3.13 -9.76 -24.27
N LEU A 171 -3.23 -9.57 -22.94
CA LEU A 171 -2.22 -8.88 -22.18
C LEU A 171 -0.83 -9.50 -22.37
N ASN A 172 -0.71 -10.83 -22.28
CA ASN A 172 0.54 -11.54 -22.46
C ASN A 172 1.13 -11.41 -23.88
N GLN A 173 0.26 -11.33 -24.90
CA GLN A 173 0.73 -11.18 -26.28
C GLN A 173 1.22 -9.78 -26.61
N ILE A 174 0.54 -8.74 -26.10
CA ILE A 174 0.91 -7.36 -26.42
C ILE A 174 1.97 -6.79 -25.48
N SER A 175 2.18 -7.38 -24.32
CA SER A 175 3.23 -6.96 -23.37
C SER A 175 4.62 -7.32 -23.90
N GLY A 176 5.55 -6.38 -23.82
CA GLY A 176 6.96 -6.61 -24.22
C GLY A 176 7.75 -7.52 -23.29
N ALA A 177 7.21 -7.82 -22.10
CA ALA A 177 7.75 -8.72 -21.08
C ALA A 177 6.60 -9.38 -20.32
N ASP A 178 6.90 -10.37 -19.46
CA ASP A 178 5.89 -10.99 -18.61
C ASP A 178 5.20 -9.93 -17.73
N PRO A 179 3.84 -9.89 -17.71
CA PRO A 179 3.10 -8.94 -16.89
C PRO A 179 3.47 -9.06 -15.41
N GLN A 180 3.66 -7.93 -14.76
CA GLN A 180 3.91 -7.88 -13.34
C GLN A 180 2.62 -8.18 -12.57
N ILE A 181 2.68 -9.13 -11.63
CA ILE A 181 1.55 -9.41 -10.72
C ILE A 181 1.74 -8.60 -9.44
N ALA A 182 0.73 -7.81 -9.07
CA ALA A 182 0.72 -7.03 -7.85
C ALA A 182 -0.55 -7.32 -7.02
N ASN A 183 -0.45 -7.17 -5.71
CA ASN A 183 -1.62 -7.31 -4.84
C ASN A 183 -2.60 -6.16 -5.11
N TYR A 184 -3.87 -6.51 -5.15
CA TYR A 184 -4.94 -5.52 -5.22
C TYR A 184 -6.09 -5.93 -4.28
N PRO A 185 -6.73 -4.98 -3.58
CA PRO A 185 -7.80 -5.28 -2.65
C PRO A 185 -8.90 -6.13 -3.32
N PHE A 186 -9.41 -7.12 -2.60
CA PHE A 186 -10.53 -8.00 -3.01
C PHE A 186 -10.31 -8.84 -4.26
N THR A 187 -9.10 -8.92 -4.77
CA THR A 187 -8.75 -9.85 -5.85
C THR A 187 -7.99 -11.05 -5.29
N THR A 188 -8.38 -12.26 -5.67
CA THR A 188 -7.67 -13.49 -5.23
C THR A 188 -6.37 -13.72 -5.99
N LYS A 189 -6.24 -13.12 -7.17
CA LYS A 189 -5.09 -13.29 -8.08
C LYS A 189 -4.23 -12.03 -8.21
N GLY A 190 -4.61 -10.93 -7.53
CA GLY A 190 -4.00 -9.62 -7.75
C GLY A 190 -4.39 -9.01 -9.10
N ILE A 191 -3.75 -7.90 -9.46
CA ILE A 191 -3.82 -7.30 -10.80
C ILE A 191 -2.58 -7.67 -11.60
N GLN A 192 -2.71 -7.72 -12.91
CA GLN A 192 -1.60 -7.93 -13.83
C GLN A 192 -1.33 -6.66 -14.60
N ILE A 193 -0.08 -6.21 -14.60
CA ILE A 193 0.34 -4.95 -15.24
C ILE A 193 1.33 -5.29 -16.35
N GLY A 194 0.95 -5.06 -17.58
CA GLY A 194 1.80 -5.18 -18.76
C GLY A 194 2.24 -3.80 -19.26
N HIS A 195 3.42 -3.72 -19.83
CA HIS A 195 3.95 -2.50 -20.42
C HIS A 195 4.21 -2.72 -21.92
N VAL A 196 3.79 -1.74 -22.72
CA VAL A 196 4.01 -1.71 -24.17
C VAL A 196 4.71 -0.41 -24.53
N GLU A 197 5.91 -0.52 -25.04
CA GLU A 197 6.64 0.63 -25.57
C GLU A 197 6.47 0.73 -27.08
N ARG A 198 5.92 1.84 -27.55
CA ARG A 198 5.74 2.10 -28.98
C ARG A 198 5.98 3.57 -29.32
N HIS A 199 6.94 3.82 -30.21
CA HIS A 199 7.19 5.16 -30.78
C HIS A 199 7.28 6.27 -29.72
N TRP A 200 8.12 6.11 -28.67
CA TRP A 200 8.33 7.07 -27.59
C TRP A 200 7.13 7.25 -26.63
N LYS A 201 6.12 6.39 -26.72
CA LYS A 201 5.01 6.34 -25.76
C LYS A 201 5.07 5.05 -24.98
N SER A 202 4.98 5.17 -23.67
CA SER A 202 4.75 4.04 -22.77
C SER A 202 3.25 3.88 -22.57
N ILE A 203 2.75 2.66 -22.75
CA ILE A 203 1.38 2.29 -22.47
C ILE A 203 1.42 1.23 -21.39
N GLN A 204 0.68 1.46 -20.32
CA GLN A 204 0.49 0.52 -19.24
C GLN A 204 -0.88 -0.12 -19.36
N ILE A 205 -0.95 -1.43 -19.30
CA ILE A 205 -2.20 -2.18 -19.45
C ILE A 205 -2.43 -2.95 -18.17
N ILE A 206 -3.61 -2.78 -17.58
CA ILE A 206 -3.98 -3.38 -16.29
C ILE A 206 -5.12 -4.36 -16.48
N ASP A 207 -4.87 -5.65 -16.23
CA ASP A 207 -5.92 -6.67 -16.11
C ASP A 207 -6.26 -6.89 -14.64
N THR A 208 -7.54 -6.88 -14.31
CA THR A 208 -8.08 -6.96 -12.93
C THR A 208 -8.96 -8.19 -12.76
N PRO A 209 -8.39 -9.41 -12.72
CA PRO A 209 -9.18 -10.63 -12.59
C PRO A 209 -10.01 -10.64 -11.30
N GLY A 210 -11.29 -10.94 -11.43
CA GLY A 210 -12.23 -10.98 -10.30
C GLY A 210 -12.88 -9.64 -9.94
N LEU A 211 -12.51 -8.53 -10.61
CA LEU A 211 -13.05 -7.22 -10.32
C LEU A 211 -13.93 -6.66 -11.46
N LEU A 212 -13.41 -6.55 -12.68
CA LEU A 212 -14.15 -6.05 -13.84
C LEU A 212 -14.63 -7.17 -14.78
N ASP A 213 -14.95 -8.34 -14.22
CA ASP A 213 -15.30 -9.55 -14.95
C ASP A 213 -16.64 -10.18 -14.51
N ARG A 214 -17.46 -9.43 -13.76
CA ARG A 214 -18.79 -9.83 -13.28
C ARG A 214 -19.70 -8.62 -13.10
N PRO A 215 -21.04 -8.84 -13.04
CA PRO A 215 -22.00 -7.76 -12.85
C PRO A 215 -21.75 -6.97 -11.56
N VAL A 216 -21.82 -5.64 -11.67
CA VAL A 216 -21.59 -4.70 -10.55
C VAL A 216 -22.61 -4.91 -9.41
N LEU A 217 -23.82 -5.35 -9.74
CA LEU A 217 -24.88 -5.65 -8.78
C LEU A 217 -24.57 -6.82 -7.84
N GLU A 218 -23.58 -7.62 -8.17
CA GLU A 218 -23.11 -8.75 -7.36
C GLU A 218 -21.97 -8.36 -6.41
N MET A 219 -21.53 -7.10 -6.44
CA MET A 219 -20.40 -6.59 -5.68
C MET A 219 -20.86 -5.92 -4.38
N ASN A 220 -20.03 -6.03 -3.36
CA ASN A 220 -20.21 -5.29 -2.12
C ASN A 220 -19.59 -3.87 -2.21
N ASP A 221 -19.91 -3.01 -1.22
CA ASP A 221 -19.45 -1.62 -1.21
C ASP A 221 -17.92 -1.48 -1.25
N ILE A 222 -17.20 -2.44 -0.69
CA ILE A 222 -15.75 -2.42 -0.61
C ILE A 222 -15.13 -2.78 -1.97
N GLU A 223 -15.73 -3.73 -2.69
CA GLU A 223 -15.35 -4.06 -4.06
C GLU A 223 -15.62 -2.90 -5.02
N LEU A 224 -16.72 -2.19 -4.82
CA LEU A 224 -17.04 -0.98 -5.57
C LEU A 224 -15.99 0.12 -5.35
N ASN A 225 -15.55 0.33 -4.11
CA ASN A 225 -14.48 1.28 -3.82
C ASN A 225 -13.17 0.91 -4.53
N ALA A 226 -12.85 -0.41 -4.62
CA ALA A 226 -11.67 -0.85 -5.37
C ALA A 226 -11.79 -0.57 -6.88
N ILE A 227 -13.00 -0.62 -7.46
CA ILE A 227 -13.22 -0.22 -8.85
C ILE A 227 -13.08 1.29 -9.02
N VAL A 228 -13.63 2.08 -8.10
CA VAL A 228 -13.52 3.55 -8.13
C VAL A 228 -12.06 3.99 -8.05
N ALA A 229 -11.23 3.31 -7.25
CA ALA A 229 -9.79 3.60 -7.22
C ALA A 229 -9.11 3.41 -8.60
N LEU A 230 -9.59 2.45 -9.44
CA LEU A 230 -9.09 2.27 -10.80
C LEU A 230 -9.48 3.42 -11.75
N GLU A 231 -10.56 4.14 -11.47
CA GLU A 231 -10.96 5.32 -12.25
C GLU A 231 -9.86 6.38 -12.25
N HIS A 232 -9.13 6.52 -11.14
CA HIS A 232 -8.00 7.44 -11.03
C HIS A 232 -6.76 7.05 -11.84
N LEU A 233 -6.74 5.83 -12.39
CA LEU A 233 -5.64 5.35 -13.23
C LEU A 233 -5.99 5.31 -14.72
N ALA A 234 -7.25 5.02 -15.05
CA ALA A 234 -7.63 4.66 -16.40
C ALA A 234 -7.72 5.90 -17.30
N ASP A 235 -6.91 5.94 -18.36
CA ASP A 235 -7.08 6.86 -19.49
C ASP A 235 -8.07 6.30 -20.53
N ALA A 236 -8.20 4.96 -20.58
CA ALA A 236 -9.19 4.26 -21.40
C ALA A 236 -9.54 2.90 -20.78
N ILE A 237 -10.74 2.41 -21.08
CA ILE A 237 -11.17 1.04 -20.81
C ILE A 237 -11.10 0.23 -22.09
N LEU A 238 -10.50 -0.95 -22.06
CA LEU A 238 -10.56 -1.93 -23.13
C LEU A 238 -11.55 -3.03 -22.73
N PHE A 239 -12.77 -2.95 -23.25
CA PHE A 239 -13.79 -3.97 -23.00
C PHE A 239 -13.68 -5.09 -24.04
N ILE A 240 -13.46 -6.32 -23.56
CA ILE A 240 -13.28 -7.48 -24.42
C ILE A 240 -14.55 -8.34 -24.43
N PHE A 241 -15.13 -8.50 -25.62
CA PHE A 241 -16.18 -9.45 -25.89
C PHE A 241 -15.60 -10.78 -26.39
N ASP A 242 -16.20 -11.87 -25.99
CA ASP A 242 -16.03 -13.17 -26.64
C ASP A 242 -17.16 -13.34 -27.68
N ALA A 243 -16.82 -13.07 -28.90
CA ALA A 243 -17.78 -13.15 -30.00
C ALA A 243 -18.30 -14.57 -30.27
N SER A 244 -17.51 -15.59 -29.85
CA SER A 244 -17.90 -17.01 -30.00
C SER A 244 -18.76 -17.54 -28.84
N GLU A 245 -18.97 -16.76 -27.77
CA GLU A 245 -19.68 -17.13 -26.54
C GLU A 245 -19.10 -18.37 -25.82
N THR A 246 -17.94 -18.86 -26.21
CA THR A 246 -17.27 -20.02 -25.58
C THR A 246 -16.80 -19.71 -24.15
N CYS A 247 -16.81 -18.45 -23.73
CA CYS A 247 -16.58 -18.06 -22.34
C CYS A 247 -17.70 -18.52 -21.38
N GLY A 248 -18.86 -18.93 -21.92
CA GLY A 248 -20.05 -19.35 -21.19
C GLY A 248 -21.07 -18.24 -20.92
N PHE A 249 -20.84 -17.04 -21.44
CA PHE A 249 -21.73 -15.88 -21.32
C PHE A 249 -22.15 -15.40 -22.74
N GLY A 250 -23.46 -15.31 -23.01
CA GLY A 250 -23.98 -14.78 -24.25
C GLY A 250 -23.66 -13.30 -24.44
N LEU A 251 -23.63 -12.85 -25.71
CA LEU A 251 -23.33 -11.45 -26.08
C LEU A 251 -24.23 -10.44 -25.37
N GLU A 252 -25.51 -10.76 -25.15
CA GLU A 252 -26.43 -9.91 -24.41
C GLU A 252 -25.96 -9.66 -22.97
N SER A 253 -25.52 -10.72 -22.30
CA SER A 253 -24.97 -10.60 -20.91
C SER A 253 -23.68 -9.79 -20.90
N GLN A 254 -22.82 -9.98 -21.90
CA GLN A 254 -21.57 -9.24 -22.04
C GLN A 254 -21.85 -7.75 -22.31
N TYR A 255 -22.82 -7.44 -23.14
CA TYR A 255 -23.27 -6.07 -23.41
C TYR A 255 -23.87 -5.40 -22.16
N ASN A 256 -24.64 -6.12 -21.37
CA ASN A 256 -25.17 -5.62 -20.11
C ASN A 256 -24.07 -5.31 -19.10
N LEU A 257 -23.00 -6.10 -19.03
CA LEU A 257 -21.82 -5.79 -18.23
C LEU A 257 -21.11 -4.52 -18.72
N LEU A 258 -20.92 -4.38 -20.05
CA LEU A 258 -20.37 -3.16 -20.64
C LEU A 258 -21.14 -1.93 -20.18
N LYS A 259 -22.48 -1.94 -20.25
CA LYS A 259 -23.31 -0.79 -19.85
C LYS A 259 -23.19 -0.45 -18.36
N GLN A 260 -22.90 -1.41 -17.50
CA GLN A 260 -22.62 -1.16 -16.09
C GLN A 260 -21.23 -0.52 -15.90
N ILE A 261 -20.23 -0.99 -16.64
CA ILE A 261 -18.87 -0.44 -16.61
C ILE A 261 -18.84 0.99 -17.15
N GLU A 262 -19.51 1.27 -18.27
CA GLU A 262 -19.64 2.63 -18.81
C GLU A 262 -20.25 3.63 -17.80
N LYS A 263 -21.14 3.18 -16.93
CA LYS A 263 -21.73 4.03 -15.89
C LYS A 263 -20.76 4.34 -14.75
N ILE A 264 -19.85 3.42 -14.44
CA ILE A 264 -18.85 3.63 -13.38
C ILE A 264 -17.74 4.55 -13.90
N PHE A 265 -17.30 4.32 -15.13
CA PHE A 265 -16.22 5.05 -15.79
C PHE A 265 -16.79 6.10 -16.77
N ASP A 266 -17.74 6.91 -16.31
CA ASP A 266 -18.59 7.80 -17.14
C ASP A 266 -17.79 8.76 -18.06
N ASN A 267 -16.61 9.20 -17.60
CA ASN A 267 -15.78 10.15 -18.36
C ASN A 267 -14.58 9.50 -19.05
N ILE A 268 -14.48 8.18 -19.04
CA ILE A 268 -13.34 7.45 -19.58
C ILE A 268 -13.75 6.79 -20.89
N PRO A 269 -13.01 7.02 -22.00
CA PRO A 269 -13.33 6.40 -23.27
C PRO A 269 -13.22 4.88 -23.21
N VAL A 270 -14.17 4.19 -23.86
CA VAL A 270 -14.19 2.74 -23.97
C VAL A 270 -13.83 2.31 -25.39
N ILE A 271 -12.91 1.38 -25.50
CA ILE A 271 -12.52 0.70 -26.73
C ILE A 271 -13.17 -0.68 -26.71
N TYR A 272 -13.89 -1.03 -27.77
CA TYR A 272 -14.62 -2.30 -27.87
C TYR A 272 -13.83 -3.29 -28.68
N LEU A 273 -13.56 -4.46 -28.14
CA LEU A 273 -12.75 -5.49 -28.77
C LEU A 273 -13.50 -6.82 -28.78
N PHE A 274 -13.82 -7.30 -29.97
CA PHE A 274 -14.43 -8.61 -30.22
C PHE A 274 -13.31 -9.62 -30.46
N ASN A 275 -13.11 -10.51 -29.51
CA ASN A 275 -12.08 -11.55 -29.56
C ASN A 275 -12.67 -12.91 -29.99
N LYS A 276 -11.80 -13.85 -30.31
CA LYS A 276 -12.10 -15.21 -30.74
C LYS A 276 -12.86 -15.26 -32.10
N MET A 277 -12.54 -14.32 -32.97
CA MET A 277 -13.13 -14.27 -34.32
C MET A 277 -12.80 -15.53 -35.15
N ASP A 278 -11.70 -16.21 -34.82
CA ASP A 278 -11.30 -17.50 -35.40
C ASP A 278 -12.29 -18.64 -35.13
N LEU A 279 -13.17 -18.50 -34.13
CA LEU A 279 -14.17 -19.50 -33.76
C LEU A 279 -15.57 -19.24 -34.37
N ILE A 280 -15.72 -18.19 -35.16
CA ILE A 280 -17.03 -17.76 -35.69
C ILE A 280 -17.10 -18.00 -37.20
N GLU A 281 -18.15 -18.70 -37.65
CA GLU A 281 -18.45 -18.90 -39.08
C GLU A 281 -19.43 -17.85 -39.63
N ASP A 282 -20.39 -17.38 -38.80
CA ASP A 282 -21.40 -16.39 -39.15
C ASP A 282 -21.32 -15.15 -38.26
N THR A 283 -21.01 -14.00 -38.81
CA THR A 283 -20.83 -12.73 -38.13
C THR A 283 -22.12 -11.92 -37.95
N ASN A 284 -23.21 -12.30 -38.63
CA ASN A 284 -24.43 -11.48 -38.68
C ASN A 284 -25.02 -11.17 -37.29
N TYR A 285 -24.92 -12.12 -36.36
CA TYR A 285 -25.47 -11.89 -35.01
C TYR A 285 -24.56 -10.99 -34.15
N VAL A 286 -23.29 -10.87 -34.47
CA VAL A 286 -22.35 -9.95 -33.83
C VAL A 286 -22.57 -8.52 -34.32
N GLU A 287 -22.93 -8.38 -35.62
CA GLU A 287 -23.12 -7.07 -36.26
C GLU A 287 -24.17 -6.20 -35.55
N GLN A 288 -25.24 -6.78 -35.02
CA GLN A 288 -26.25 -6.02 -34.26
C GLN A 288 -25.70 -5.30 -33.04
N TYR A 289 -24.65 -5.83 -32.39
CA TYR A 289 -23.99 -5.19 -31.27
C TYR A 289 -22.92 -4.22 -31.75
N VAL A 290 -22.26 -4.51 -32.86
CA VAL A 290 -21.22 -3.67 -33.46
C VAL A 290 -21.81 -2.37 -33.98
N ASP A 291 -22.99 -2.39 -34.58
CA ASP A 291 -23.67 -1.21 -35.11
C ASP A 291 -24.01 -0.18 -34.03
N GLU A 292 -24.13 -0.62 -32.76
CA GLU A 292 -24.34 0.26 -31.60
C GLU A 292 -23.03 0.77 -30.97
N LEU A 293 -21.88 0.22 -31.39
CA LEU A 293 -20.57 0.47 -30.74
C LEU A 293 -19.58 1.02 -31.78
N ASP A 294 -19.40 2.33 -31.77
CA ASP A 294 -18.40 2.99 -32.62
C ASP A 294 -16.98 2.50 -32.33
N ASN A 295 -16.17 2.31 -33.40
CA ASN A 295 -14.76 1.91 -33.29
C ASN A 295 -14.50 0.51 -32.68
N SER A 296 -15.35 -0.46 -33.00
CA SER A 296 -15.14 -1.87 -32.67
C SER A 296 -13.94 -2.48 -33.41
N ILE A 297 -13.12 -3.25 -32.70
CA ILE A 297 -11.94 -3.95 -33.20
C ILE A 297 -12.19 -5.45 -33.11
N PHE A 298 -11.85 -6.18 -34.18
CA PHE A 298 -12.01 -7.63 -34.29
C PHE A 298 -10.65 -8.30 -34.28
N ILE A 299 -10.46 -9.28 -33.41
CA ILE A 299 -9.18 -10.01 -33.25
C ILE A 299 -9.39 -11.50 -32.98
N SER A 300 -8.31 -12.25 -33.15
CA SER A 300 -8.06 -13.52 -32.46
C SER A 300 -6.81 -13.37 -31.60
N ALA A 301 -6.95 -13.29 -30.28
CA ALA A 301 -5.82 -13.14 -29.39
C ALA A 301 -4.90 -14.39 -29.37
N ILE A 302 -5.26 -15.48 -29.98
CA ILE A 302 -4.45 -16.69 -30.12
C ILE A 302 -3.62 -16.67 -31.41
N GLU A 303 -4.15 -16.10 -32.47
CA GLU A 303 -3.46 -16.07 -33.76
C GLU A 303 -2.53 -14.85 -33.94
N GLY A 304 -2.70 -13.80 -33.14
CA GLY A 304 -1.87 -12.57 -33.10
C GLY A 304 -2.50 -11.43 -33.85
#